data_a583c408fe8e6ea4b75c43e113eb497b
#
_entry.id   a583c408fe8e6ea4b75c43e113eb497b
#
_cell.length_a   1.000
_cell.length_b   1.000
_cell.length_c   1.000
_cell.angle_alpha   90.00
_cell.angle_beta   90.00
_cell.angle_gamma   90.00
#
_symmetry.space_group_name_H-M   'P 1'
#
loop_
_entity.id
_entity.type
_entity.pdbx_description
1 polymer ?
#
loop_
_entity_poly.entity_id
_entity_poly.type
_entity_poly.pdbx_seq_one_letter_code
_entity_poly.pdbx_strand_id
1 'polypeptide(L)'
;MITRRNPPRRILILKPCCIGDVIFATPLLSALKRGYPEAAIDWAVGSWSAAVLSDHPLLDRVLDTGSRANPASAPRSLWQLIRMMRAGRYDLLVVPDRSRWLSLAALLSGIPVRVGLDSGGRGFGYTLRVPINPLQARHEADIYLDLARTLTLSTADCWANVGINAASGTIVEEVLAAYVPPDRPLVIVHPGGGVNPGMNLTAKRWPVARFGELSRIVAEFTNGLIIVLGSVTDRPLASSLCDSLAHFPGTSVTDLSGVFDLPQIAALAALPRTALYIGNDNGIAHLAAAAGAKVLMIFGPSDPHRYAPFVAAQRAAVAWRPVSVPAQGVTGRQEVGFDWVRDGVSVAEAWQQAEKLLGGEAYAKK
;
A
#
# COMPACT_ATOMS: atom_id res chain seq x y z
N MET A 1 4.41 -28.14 -18.55
CA MET A 1 3.38 -27.82 -17.54
C MET A 1 4.09 -27.66 -16.20
N ILE A 2 3.87 -26.57 -15.47
CA ILE A 2 4.41 -26.40 -14.10
C ILE A 2 3.66 -27.36 -13.19
N THR A 3 4.38 -28.19 -12.44
CA THR A 3 3.85 -29.13 -11.47
C THR A 3 4.74 -29.12 -10.23
N ARG A 4 4.32 -29.74 -9.12
CA ARG A 4 5.21 -29.93 -7.97
C ARG A 4 6.46 -30.74 -8.31
N ARG A 5 6.42 -31.59 -9.36
CA ARG A 5 7.58 -32.37 -9.84
C ARG A 5 8.45 -31.60 -10.82
N ASN A 6 7.94 -30.51 -11.42
CA ASN A 6 8.69 -29.61 -12.30
C ASN A 6 8.35 -28.15 -11.95
N PRO A 7 8.88 -27.65 -10.82
CA PRO A 7 8.62 -26.28 -10.38
C PRO A 7 9.30 -25.25 -11.31
N PRO A 8 8.76 -24.02 -11.39
CA PRO A 8 9.41 -22.95 -12.14
C PRO A 8 10.74 -22.58 -11.45
N ARG A 9 11.77 -22.30 -12.25
CA ARG A 9 13.06 -21.79 -11.74
C ARG A 9 13.11 -20.26 -11.74
N ARG A 10 12.37 -19.63 -12.67
CA ARG A 10 12.34 -18.17 -12.83
C ARG A 10 10.91 -17.69 -12.97
N ILE A 11 10.50 -16.83 -12.04
CA ILE A 11 9.15 -16.27 -11.98
C ILE A 11 9.25 -14.77 -12.21
N LEU A 12 8.34 -14.21 -13.02
CA LEU A 12 8.14 -12.77 -13.13
C LEU A 12 6.77 -12.40 -12.59
N ILE A 13 6.71 -11.47 -11.64
CA ILE A 13 5.49 -10.78 -11.27
C ILE A 13 5.43 -9.49 -12.09
N LEU A 14 4.31 -9.22 -12.74
CA LEU A 14 4.10 -7.99 -13.52
C LEU A 14 2.94 -7.20 -12.93
N LYS A 15 3.27 -6.21 -12.08
CA LYS A 15 2.32 -5.25 -11.49
C LYS A 15 2.95 -3.86 -11.54
N PRO A 16 2.67 -3.06 -12.58
CA PRO A 16 3.38 -1.81 -12.83
C PRO A 16 2.95 -0.64 -11.94
N CYS A 17 1.71 -0.58 -11.49
CA CYS A 17 1.15 0.54 -10.70
C CYS A 17 0.02 0.03 -9.78
N CYS A 18 -0.37 0.73 -8.75
CA CYS A 18 0.21 1.89 -8.09
C CYS A 18 0.72 1.46 -6.70
N ILE A 19 1.28 2.36 -5.86
CA ILE A 19 1.89 2.00 -4.56
C ILE A 19 1.03 1.03 -3.75
N GLY A 20 -0.25 1.38 -3.48
CA GLY A 20 -1.15 0.52 -2.72
C GLY A 20 -1.39 -0.85 -3.38
N ASP A 21 -1.59 -0.88 -4.70
CA ASP A 21 -1.79 -2.12 -5.46
C ASP A 21 -0.56 -3.02 -5.49
N VAL A 22 0.64 -2.42 -5.55
CA VAL A 22 1.91 -3.17 -5.45
C VAL A 22 2.02 -3.80 -4.07
N ILE A 23 1.69 -3.06 -3.01
CA ILE A 23 1.67 -3.58 -1.64
C ILE A 23 0.62 -4.70 -1.49
N PHE A 24 -0.58 -4.56 -2.05
CA PHE A 24 -1.60 -5.60 -2.05
C PHE A 24 -1.17 -6.87 -2.80
N ALA A 25 -0.17 -6.79 -3.67
CA ALA A 25 0.35 -7.95 -4.38
C ALA A 25 1.55 -8.62 -3.66
N THR A 26 2.08 -8.06 -2.58
CA THR A 26 3.19 -8.69 -1.83
C THR A 26 2.78 -9.99 -1.09
N PRO A 27 1.51 -10.20 -0.64
CA PRO A 27 1.05 -11.50 -0.18
C PRO A 27 1.20 -12.60 -1.23
N LEU A 28 0.94 -12.26 -2.51
CA LEU A 28 1.13 -13.17 -3.63
C LEU A 28 2.61 -13.56 -3.81
N LEU A 29 3.54 -12.59 -3.67
CA LEU A 29 4.98 -12.87 -3.67
C LEU A 29 5.35 -13.85 -2.55
N SER A 30 4.83 -13.65 -1.34
CA SER A 30 5.06 -14.55 -0.20
C SER A 30 4.55 -15.97 -0.48
N ALA A 31 3.36 -16.11 -1.08
CA ALA A 31 2.80 -17.39 -1.46
C ALA A 31 3.64 -18.09 -2.56
N LEU A 32 4.11 -17.34 -3.55
CA LEU A 32 4.98 -17.87 -4.62
C LEU A 32 6.33 -18.34 -4.07
N LYS A 33 6.99 -17.53 -3.23
CA LYS A 33 8.31 -17.90 -2.66
C LYS A 33 8.21 -19.09 -1.72
N ARG A 34 7.13 -19.17 -0.93
CA ARG A 34 6.86 -20.33 -0.06
C ARG A 34 6.58 -21.60 -0.87
N GLY A 35 5.83 -21.47 -1.97
CA GLY A 35 5.49 -22.60 -2.85
C GLY A 35 6.64 -23.06 -3.75
N TYR A 36 7.54 -22.15 -4.09
CA TYR A 36 8.69 -22.37 -4.96
C TYR A 36 9.96 -21.74 -4.36
N PRO A 37 10.48 -22.31 -3.25
CA PRO A 37 11.57 -21.69 -2.47
C PRO A 37 12.86 -21.47 -3.27
N GLU A 38 13.14 -22.36 -4.24
CA GLU A 38 14.35 -22.29 -5.07
C GLU A 38 14.17 -21.39 -6.30
N ALA A 39 12.97 -20.89 -6.55
CA ALA A 39 12.73 -20.03 -7.71
C ALA A 39 13.31 -18.63 -7.50
N ALA A 40 14.01 -18.12 -8.50
CA ALA A 40 14.31 -16.70 -8.61
C ALA A 40 13.04 -15.93 -8.99
N ILE A 41 12.68 -14.92 -8.20
CA ILE A 41 11.48 -14.11 -8.42
C ILE A 41 11.88 -12.68 -8.73
N ASP A 42 11.60 -12.24 -9.93
CA ASP A 42 11.76 -10.86 -10.36
C ASP A 42 10.38 -10.16 -10.36
N TRP A 43 10.38 -8.85 -10.11
CA TRP A 43 9.15 -8.04 -10.18
C TRP A 43 9.31 -6.89 -11.17
N ALA A 44 8.45 -6.83 -12.18
CA ALA A 44 8.35 -5.73 -13.13
C ALA A 44 7.34 -4.70 -12.63
N VAL A 45 7.82 -3.50 -12.30
CA VAL A 45 7.08 -2.40 -11.67
C VAL A 45 7.45 -1.07 -12.33
N GLY A 46 6.54 -0.09 -12.34
CA GLY A 46 6.84 1.26 -12.83
C GLY A 46 7.69 2.06 -11.86
N SER A 47 8.47 3.00 -12.38
CA SER A 47 9.39 3.87 -11.62
C SER A 47 8.72 4.54 -10.41
N TRP A 48 7.43 4.90 -10.54
CA TRP A 48 6.63 5.50 -9.47
C TRP A 48 6.50 4.64 -8.20
N SER A 49 6.45 3.33 -8.36
CA SER A 49 6.20 2.37 -7.27
C SER A 49 7.40 1.49 -6.97
N ALA A 50 8.50 1.59 -7.72
CA ALA A 50 9.65 0.69 -7.60
C ALA A 50 10.28 0.73 -6.21
N ALA A 51 10.36 1.91 -5.60
CA ALA A 51 10.95 2.11 -4.29
C ALA A 51 10.24 1.35 -3.15
N VAL A 52 8.96 0.98 -3.33
CA VAL A 52 8.22 0.14 -2.37
C VAL A 52 8.79 -1.27 -2.27
N LEU A 53 9.41 -1.75 -3.34
CA LEU A 53 9.98 -3.09 -3.45
C LEU A 53 11.50 -3.11 -3.21
N SER A 54 12.11 -1.96 -2.91
CA SER A 54 13.54 -1.89 -2.61
C SER A 54 13.87 -2.80 -1.45
N ASP A 55 14.96 -3.56 -1.60
CA ASP A 55 15.50 -4.46 -0.58
C ASP A 55 14.49 -5.49 -0.05
N HIS A 56 13.45 -5.82 -0.85
CA HIS A 56 12.47 -6.83 -0.44
C HIS A 56 13.14 -8.22 -0.42
N PRO A 57 13.19 -8.92 0.76
CA PRO A 57 14.02 -10.11 0.94
C PRO A 57 13.61 -11.32 0.10
N LEU A 58 12.41 -11.31 -0.48
CA LEU A 58 11.89 -12.40 -1.31
C LEU A 58 12.08 -12.15 -2.82
N LEU A 59 12.64 -10.99 -3.22
CA LEU A 59 12.88 -10.64 -4.62
C LEU A 59 14.36 -10.77 -4.98
N ASP A 60 14.62 -11.31 -6.16
CA ASP A 60 15.95 -11.33 -6.74
C ASP A 60 16.25 -10.02 -7.49
N ARG A 61 15.26 -9.48 -8.23
CA ARG A 61 15.41 -8.21 -8.95
C ARG A 61 14.10 -7.45 -9.03
N VAL A 62 14.21 -6.13 -8.95
CA VAL A 62 13.15 -5.18 -9.31
C VAL A 62 13.47 -4.61 -10.68
N LEU A 63 12.55 -4.76 -11.64
CA LEU A 63 12.72 -4.35 -13.03
C LEU A 63 11.83 -3.15 -13.32
N ASP A 64 12.44 -2.02 -13.65
CA ASP A 64 11.69 -0.79 -13.98
C ASP A 64 11.04 -0.88 -15.36
N THR A 65 9.73 -0.70 -15.42
CA THR A 65 8.95 -0.65 -16.67
C THR A 65 8.73 0.77 -17.20
N GLY A 66 9.34 1.77 -16.56
CA GLY A 66 9.24 3.19 -16.89
C GLY A 66 8.13 3.93 -16.16
N SER A 67 7.98 5.21 -16.46
CA SER A 67 7.10 6.15 -15.73
C SER A 67 5.60 5.99 -16.01
N ARG A 68 5.20 5.15 -16.96
CA ARG A 68 3.78 4.95 -17.30
C ARG A 68 3.10 4.02 -16.31
N ALA A 69 1.93 4.40 -15.82
CA ALA A 69 1.10 3.53 -14.98
C ALA A 69 0.76 2.19 -15.65
N ASN A 70 0.60 2.21 -16.98
CA ASN A 70 0.48 1.01 -17.80
C ASN A 70 1.52 1.05 -18.91
N PRO A 71 2.64 0.31 -18.82
CA PRO A 71 3.70 0.31 -19.81
C PRO A 71 3.25 -0.28 -21.14
N ALA A 72 2.22 -1.12 -21.16
CA ALA A 72 1.69 -1.72 -22.38
C ALA A 72 0.70 -0.80 -23.14
N SER A 73 0.42 0.43 -22.66
CA SER A 73 -0.53 1.34 -23.31
C SER A 73 0.04 2.10 -24.52
N ALA A 74 1.35 2.02 -24.76
CA ALA A 74 1.99 2.66 -25.92
C ALA A 74 2.90 1.66 -26.66
N PRO A 75 2.97 1.69 -28.01
CA PRO A 75 3.68 0.67 -28.80
C PRO A 75 5.16 0.50 -28.41
N ARG A 76 5.87 1.61 -28.22
CA ARG A 76 7.30 1.59 -27.83
C ARG A 76 7.52 0.95 -26.46
N SER A 77 6.72 1.35 -25.46
CA SER A 77 6.81 0.82 -24.09
C SER A 77 6.37 -0.65 -24.05
N LEU A 78 5.32 -1.02 -24.79
CA LEU A 78 4.88 -2.40 -24.93
C LEU A 78 6.01 -3.28 -25.48
N TRP A 79 6.70 -2.82 -26.52
CA TRP A 79 7.79 -3.56 -27.13
C TRP A 79 8.99 -3.71 -26.18
N GLN A 80 9.33 -2.66 -25.44
CA GLN A 80 10.36 -2.70 -24.40
C GLN A 80 10.02 -3.72 -23.31
N LEU A 81 8.76 -3.72 -22.84
CA LEU A 81 8.26 -4.69 -21.86
C LEU A 81 8.36 -6.13 -22.38
N ILE A 82 7.97 -6.38 -23.63
CA ILE A 82 8.06 -7.72 -24.25
C ILE A 82 9.53 -8.15 -24.35
N ARG A 83 10.43 -7.27 -24.78
CA ARG A 83 11.87 -7.58 -24.85
C ARG A 83 12.44 -7.93 -23.47
N MET A 84 12.10 -7.17 -22.45
CA MET A 84 12.51 -7.41 -21.05
C MET A 84 12.03 -8.79 -20.59
N MET A 85 10.76 -9.12 -20.82
CA MET A 85 10.19 -10.43 -20.45
C MET A 85 10.89 -11.59 -21.18
N ARG A 86 11.18 -11.45 -22.48
CA ARG A 86 11.90 -12.47 -23.25
C ARG A 86 13.34 -12.67 -22.81
N ALA A 87 14.04 -11.57 -22.56
CA ALA A 87 15.43 -11.60 -22.08
C ALA A 87 15.58 -12.31 -20.73
N GLY A 88 14.55 -12.21 -19.87
CA GLY A 88 14.54 -12.84 -18.56
C GLY A 88 14.41 -14.36 -18.54
N ARG A 89 13.97 -14.98 -19.65
CA ARG A 89 13.79 -16.46 -19.80
C ARG A 89 12.99 -17.05 -18.63
N TYR A 90 11.83 -16.45 -18.34
CA TYR A 90 10.96 -16.88 -17.24
C TYR A 90 10.16 -18.13 -17.62
N ASP A 91 9.94 -19.00 -16.63
CA ASP A 91 9.09 -20.19 -16.75
C ASP A 91 7.63 -19.86 -16.42
N LEU A 92 7.44 -18.89 -15.51
CA LEU A 92 6.14 -18.45 -15.01
C LEU A 92 6.05 -16.92 -15.02
N LEU A 93 4.95 -16.41 -15.57
CA LEU A 93 4.53 -15.02 -15.48
C LEU A 93 3.25 -14.95 -14.65
N VAL A 94 3.22 -14.07 -13.65
CA VAL A 94 2.05 -13.83 -12.81
C VAL A 94 1.65 -12.36 -12.90
N VAL A 95 0.39 -12.10 -13.30
CA VAL A 95 -0.09 -10.74 -13.59
C VAL A 95 -1.32 -10.41 -12.73
N PRO A 96 -1.13 -9.81 -11.53
CA PRO A 96 -2.21 -9.35 -10.66
C PRO A 96 -2.78 -8.01 -11.16
N ASP A 97 -3.28 -8.00 -12.41
CA ASP A 97 -3.80 -6.81 -13.07
C ASP A 97 -4.92 -7.16 -14.05
N ARG A 98 -5.83 -6.20 -14.30
CA ARG A 98 -7.01 -6.38 -15.16
C ARG A 98 -6.84 -5.78 -16.56
N SER A 99 -5.63 -5.31 -16.90
CA SER A 99 -5.35 -4.64 -18.17
C SER A 99 -5.30 -5.63 -19.34
N ARG A 100 -6.15 -5.43 -20.35
CA ARG A 100 -6.06 -6.18 -21.62
C ARG A 100 -4.70 -6.02 -22.32
N TRP A 101 -4.05 -4.88 -22.13
CA TRP A 101 -2.75 -4.60 -22.74
C TRP A 101 -1.62 -5.37 -22.09
N LEU A 102 -1.68 -5.57 -20.77
CA LEU A 102 -0.72 -6.45 -20.07
C LEU A 102 -0.98 -7.91 -20.44
N SER A 103 -2.23 -8.31 -20.65
CA SER A 103 -2.59 -9.62 -21.18
C SER A 103 -2.02 -9.85 -22.59
N LEU A 104 -2.08 -8.83 -23.47
CA LEU A 104 -1.44 -8.89 -24.80
C LEU A 104 0.08 -9.00 -24.69
N ALA A 105 0.71 -8.21 -23.81
CA ALA A 105 2.14 -8.29 -23.54
C ALA A 105 2.55 -9.68 -23.05
N ALA A 106 1.76 -10.27 -22.17
CA ALA A 106 1.95 -11.64 -21.68
C ALA A 106 1.90 -12.66 -22.82
N LEU A 107 0.90 -12.58 -23.72
CA LEU A 107 0.80 -13.44 -24.91
C LEU A 107 2.05 -13.34 -25.78
N LEU A 108 2.48 -12.11 -26.06
CA LEU A 108 3.61 -11.83 -26.94
C LEU A 108 4.97 -12.12 -26.29
N SER A 109 5.03 -12.29 -24.97
CA SER A 109 6.27 -12.58 -24.23
C SER A 109 6.86 -13.95 -24.62
N GLY A 110 6.02 -14.92 -24.99
CA GLY A 110 6.42 -16.30 -25.23
C GLY A 110 6.68 -17.11 -23.96
N ILE A 111 6.43 -16.56 -22.77
CA ILE A 111 6.57 -17.29 -21.51
C ILE A 111 5.56 -18.45 -21.47
N PRO A 112 5.98 -19.69 -21.17
CA PRO A 112 5.14 -20.87 -21.37
C PRO A 112 3.92 -20.91 -20.43
N VAL A 113 4.07 -20.52 -19.17
CA VAL A 113 2.96 -20.46 -18.20
C VAL A 113 2.72 -19.03 -17.78
N ARG A 114 1.49 -18.57 -18.00
CA ARG A 114 1.07 -17.20 -17.74
C ARG A 114 -0.24 -17.24 -16.96
N VAL A 115 -0.18 -16.80 -15.70
CA VAL A 115 -1.33 -16.72 -14.80
C VAL A 115 -1.75 -15.28 -14.66
N GLY A 116 -3.02 -14.96 -14.81
CA GLY A 116 -3.48 -13.59 -14.70
C GLY A 116 -4.98 -13.47 -14.48
N LEU A 117 -5.40 -12.30 -14.02
CA LEU A 117 -6.79 -11.99 -13.74
C LEU A 117 -7.58 -11.81 -15.07
N ASP A 118 -8.73 -12.44 -15.15
CA ASP A 118 -9.65 -12.29 -16.28
C ASP A 118 -10.93 -11.56 -15.86
N SER A 119 -11.00 -10.30 -16.21
CA SER A 119 -12.17 -9.44 -16.00
C SER A 119 -12.91 -9.26 -17.33
N GLY A 120 -13.96 -10.04 -17.54
CA GLY A 120 -14.79 -9.94 -18.74
C GLY A 120 -14.03 -10.24 -20.05
N GLY A 121 -13.21 -11.29 -20.08
CA GLY A 121 -12.46 -11.73 -21.25
C GLY A 121 -11.16 -10.95 -21.53
N ARG A 122 -10.78 -10.02 -20.66
CA ARG A 122 -9.54 -9.23 -20.83
C ARG A 122 -8.26 -10.05 -20.61
N GLY A 123 -8.38 -11.23 -19.98
CA GLY A 123 -7.27 -12.16 -19.69
C GLY A 123 -6.89 -13.09 -20.84
N PHE A 124 -7.23 -12.78 -22.09
CA PHE A 124 -7.08 -13.66 -23.27
C PHE A 124 -5.63 -14.14 -23.51
N GLY A 125 -4.62 -13.41 -23.05
CA GLY A 125 -3.21 -13.77 -23.21
C GLY A 125 -2.66 -14.73 -22.15
N TYR A 126 -3.43 -15.05 -21.11
CA TYR A 126 -2.99 -15.98 -20.06
C TYR A 126 -3.33 -17.42 -20.40
N THR A 127 -2.44 -18.33 -20.02
CA THR A 127 -2.67 -19.79 -20.13
C THR A 127 -3.53 -20.31 -19.00
N LEU A 128 -3.44 -19.68 -17.81
CA LEU A 128 -4.28 -19.91 -16.65
C LEU A 128 -5.00 -18.60 -16.32
N ARG A 129 -6.30 -18.56 -16.57
CA ARG A 129 -7.12 -17.36 -16.37
C ARG A 129 -7.87 -17.48 -15.06
N VAL A 130 -7.80 -16.43 -14.24
CA VAL A 130 -8.54 -16.35 -12.97
C VAL A 130 -9.72 -15.39 -13.18
N PRO A 131 -10.94 -15.91 -13.33
CA PRO A 131 -12.10 -15.07 -13.55
C PRO A 131 -12.40 -14.22 -12.32
N ILE A 132 -12.69 -12.94 -12.55
CA ILE A 132 -13.11 -12.01 -11.50
C ILE A 132 -14.49 -11.46 -11.82
N ASN A 133 -15.36 -11.45 -10.83
CA ASN A 133 -16.60 -10.70 -10.88
C ASN A 133 -16.34 -9.27 -10.40
N PRO A 134 -16.34 -8.24 -11.29
CA PRO A 134 -16.08 -6.86 -10.89
C PRO A 134 -17.18 -6.27 -9.99
N LEU A 135 -18.36 -6.89 -9.94
CA LEU A 135 -19.48 -6.45 -9.11
C LEU A 135 -19.41 -7.00 -7.68
N GLN A 136 -18.57 -8.01 -7.43
CA GLN A 136 -18.38 -8.56 -6.10
C GLN A 136 -17.38 -7.72 -5.31
N ALA A 137 -17.79 -7.22 -4.15
CA ALA A 137 -16.88 -6.58 -3.21
C ALA A 137 -16.00 -7.65 -2.55
N ARG A 138 -14.73 -7.72 -2.97
CA ARG A 138 -13.67 -8.56 -2.39
C ARG A 138 -12.42 -7.73 -2.23
N HIS A 139 -11.64 -8.06 -1.22
CA HIS A 139 -10.36 -7.39 -0.99
C HIS A 139 -9.39 -7.62 -2.16
N GLU A 140 -8.72 -6.54 -2.62
CA GLU A 140 -7.83 -6.62 -3.79
C GLU A 140 -6.67 -7.60 -3.58
N ALA A 141 -6.07 -7.64 -2.39
CA ALA A 141 -5.01 -8.60 -2.09
C ALA A 141 -5.52 -10.06 -2.13
N ASP A 142 -6.76 -10.32 -1.67
CA ASP A 142 -7.35 -11.66 -1.73
C ASP A 142 -7.64 -12.10 -3.17
N ILE A 143 -8.06 -11.15 -4.03
CA ILE A 143 -8.19 -11.40 -5.46
C ILE A 143 -6.82 -11.73 -6.09
N TYR A 144 -5.75 -11.05 -5.68
CA TYR A 144 -4.41 -11.36 -6.19
C TYR A 144 -3.91 -12.72 -5.70
N LEU A 145 -4.28 -13.14 -4.48
CA LEU A 145 -3.96 -14.46 -3.96
C LEU A 145 -4.65 -15.60 -4.72
N ASP A 146 -5.76 -15.35 -5.45
CA ASP A 146 -6.37 -16.36 -6.31
C ASP A 146 -5.41 -16.83 -7.42
N LEU A 147 -4.45 -16.00 -7.83
CA LEU A 147 -3.40 -16.41 -8.78
C LEU A 147 -2.51 -17.52 -8.19
N ALA A 148 -2.16 -17.41 -6.90
CA ALA A 148 -1.42 -18.46 -6.19
C ALA A 148 -2.29 -19.71 -5.96
N ARG A 149 -3.56 -19.54 -5.60
CA ARG A 149 -4.52 -20.65 -5.42
C ARG A 149 -4.71 -21.45 -6.71
N THR A 150 -4.74 -20.76 -7.88
CA THR A 150 -4.82 -21.40 -9.21
C THR A 150 -3.57 -22.24 -9.50
N LEU A 151 -2.43 -21.91 -8.90
CA LEU A 151 -1.20 -22.72 -8.94
C LEU A 151 -1.17 -23.79 -7.82
N THR A 152 -2.27 -24.00 -7.10
CA THR A 152 -2.39 -24.94 -5.95
C THR A 152 -1.44 -24.63 -4.79
N LEU A 153 -1.08 -23.35 -4.60
CA LEU A 153 -0.24 -22.89 -3.52
C LEU A 153 -1.07 -22.47 -2.29
N SER A 154 -0.53 -22.69 -1.11
CA SER A 154 -1.12 -22.19 0.13
C SER A 154 -1.00 -20.69 0.21
N THR A 155 -2.08 -20.03 0.61
CA THR A 155 -2.15 -18.57 0.83
C THR A 155 -2.41 -18.23 2.30
N ALA A 156 -2.35 -19.23 3.20
CA ALA A 156 -2.52 -19.02 4.63
C ALA A 156 -1.40 -18.11 5.16
N ASP A 157 -1.75 -17.14 6.00
CA ASP A 157 -0.83 -16.19 6.64
C ASP A 157 0.07 -15.41 5.65
N CYS A 158 -0.41 -15.22 4.43
CA CYS A 158 0.22 -14.34 3.45
C CYS A 158 -0.33 -12.92 3.63
N TRP A 159 0.35 -12.11 4.42
CA TRP A 159 0.02 -10.71 4.67
C TRP A 159 0.87 -9.78 3.82
N ALA A 160 0.39 -8.55 3.63
CA ALA A 160 1.18 -7.49 2.99
C ALA A 160 2.46 -7.22 3.80
N ASN A 161 3.58 -7.12 3.10
CA ASN A 161 4.89 -6.90 3.68
C ASN A 161 5.80 -6.14 2.69
N VAL A 162 6.83 -5.49 3.21
CA VAL A 162 7.84 -4.75 2.45
C VAL A 162 9.22 -4.99 3.07
N GLY A 163 10.27 -4.76 2.30
CA GLY A 163 11.63 -4.77 2.83
C GLY A 163 11.91 -3.54 3.69
N ILE A 164 12.66 -3.72 4.76
CA ILE A 164 13.16 -2.61 5.58
C ILE A 164 14.67 -2.55 5.42
N ASN A 165 15.15 -1.45 4.84
CA ASN A 165 16.56 -1.22 4.61
C ASN A 165 17.22 -0.64 5.87
N ALA A 166 18.31 -1.24 6.33
CA ALA A 166 19.03 -0.79 7.50
C ALA A 166 19.62 0.64 7.33
N ALA A 167 20.11 0.97 6.13
CA ALA A 167 20.63 2.30 5.84
C ALA A 167 19.51 3.37 5.92
N SER A 168 18.31 3.06 5.44
CA SER A 168 17.14 3.93 5.60
C SER A 168 16.79 4.11 7.09
N GLY A 169 16.90 3.06 7.90
CA GLY A 169 16.73 3.14 9.35
C GLY A 169 17.72 4.09 10.02
N THR A 170 18.99 4.02 9.66
CA THR A 170 20.04 4.92 10.17
C THR A 170 19.72 6.39 9.83
N ILE A 171 19.40 6.67 8.58
CA ILE A 171 19.04 8.03 8.13
C ILE A 171 17.83 8.56 8.90
N VAL A 172 16.81 7.72 9.10
CA VAL A 172 15.59 8.10 9.85
C VAL A 172 15.94 8.46 11.30
N GLU A 173 16.75 7.65 11.99
CA GLU A 173 17.14 7.94 13.37
C GLU A 173 18.03 9.19 13.47
N GLU A 174 18.93 9.42 12.52
CA GLU A 174 19.74 10.64 12.45
C GLU A 174 18.86 11.90 12.29
N VAL A 175 17.87 11.86 11.40
CA VAL A 175 16.94 12.97 11.20
C VAL A 175 16.10 13.17 12.46
N LEU A 176 15.56 12.11 13.04
CA LEU A 176 14.72 12.20 14.24
C LEU A 176 15.50 12.72 15.45
N ALA A 177 16.78 12.39 15.59
CA ALA A 177 17.62 12.85 16.72
C ALA A 177 17.70 14.37 16.83
N ALA A 178 17.51 15.10 15.71
CA ALA A 178 17.47 16.57 15.69
C ALA A 178 16.18 17.16 16.27
N TYR A 179 15.10 16.39 16.36
CA TYR A 179 13.76 16.90 16.69
C TYR A 179 13.07 16.17 17.84
N VAL A 180 13.47 14.93 18.12
CA VAL A 180 12.71 14.02 18.97
C VAL A 180 13.61 13.32 19.97
N PRO A 181 13.28 13.36 21.28
CA PRO A 181 13.97 12.53 22.28
C PRO A 181 13.85 11.02 21.93
N PRO A 182 14.93 10.23 22.15
CA PRO A 182 15.02 8.85 21.65
C PRO A 182 13.95 7.92 22.23
N ASP A 183 13.49 8.17 23.46
CA ASP A 183 12.58 7.28 24.19
C ASP A 183 11.10 7.65 24.06
N ARG A 184 10.78 8.74 23.33
CA ARG A 184 9.39 9.16 23.17
C ARG A 184 8.67 8.37 22.09
N PRO A 185 7.46 7.86 22.34
CA PRO A 185 6.62 7.26 21.32
C PRO A 185 6.32 8.23 20.16
N LEU A 186 6.19 7.73 18.96
CA LEU A 186 5.88 8.50 17.76
C LEU A 186 4.43 8.26 17.33
N VAL A 187 3.70 9.35 17.10
CA VAL A 187 2.39 9.36 16.45
C VAL A 187 2.59 9.96 15.06
N ILE A 188 2.59 9.11 14.05
CA ILE A 188 2.82 9.53 12.66
C ILE A 188 1.49 9.93 12.04
N VAL A 189 1.40 11.10 11.43
CA VAL A 189 0.18 11.63 10.83
C VAL A 189 0.44 12.03 9.37
N HIS A 190 -0.34 11.48 8.44
CA HIS A 190 -0.28 11.83 7.03
C HIS A 190 -1.63 12.36 6.54
N PRO A 191 -1.85 13.69 6.53
CA PRO A 191 -3.13 14.28 6.13
C PRO A 191 -3.35 14.30 4.61
N GLY A 192 -2.30 14.03 3.83
CA GLY A 192 -2.30 14.02 2.37
C GLY A 192 -2.90 12.75 1.73
N GLY A 193 -2.60 12.55 0.46
CA GLY A 193 -3.01 11.39 -0.33
C GLY A 193 -4.10 11.70 -1.36
N GLY A 194 -4.65 10.65 -1.98
CA GLY A 194 -5.66 10.77 -3.04
C GLY A 194 -5.09 11.13 -4.43
N VAL A 195 -3.78 11.19 -4.56
CA VAL A 195 -3.08 11.49 -5.84
C VAL A 195 -2.30 10.28 -6.29
N ASN A 196 -2.58 9.82 -7.52
CA ASN A 196 -1.84 8.75 -8.21
C ASN A 196 -1.61 9.18 -9.67
N PRO A 197 -0.72 8.53 -10.42
CA PRO A 197 -0.57 8.83 -11.83
C PRO A 197 -1.90 8.76 -12.60
N GLY A 198 -2.36 9.91 -13.08
CA GLY A 198 -3.63 10.05 -13.82
C GLY A 198 -4.90 10.10 -12.96
N MET A 199 -4.78 10.22 -11.64
CA MET A 199 -5.94 10.33 -10.73
C MET A 199 -5.67 11.37 -9.62
N ASN A 200 -6.65 12.23 -9.37
CA ASN A 200 -6.65 13.14 -8.23
C ASN A 200 -8.02 13.07 -7.55
N LEU A 201 -8.08 12.48 -6.36
CA LEU A 201 -9.31 12.26 -5.59
C LEU A 201 -9.15 12.84 -4.18
N THR A 202 -9.17 14.17 -4.10
CA THR A 202 -9.05 14.92 -2.83
C THR A 202 -10.22 14.68 -1.87
N ALA A 203 -11.37 14.22 -2.37
CA ALA A 203 -12.52 13.80 -1.57
C ALA A 203 -12.17 12.69 -0.56
N LYS A 204 -11.07 11.95 -0.75
CA LYS A 204 -10.57 10.98 0.22
C LYS A 204 -9.90 11.62 1.44
N ARG A 205 -9.56 12.91 1.40
CA ARG A 205 -8.83 13.58 2.48
C ARG A 205 -9.76 13.97 3.62
N TRP A 206 -9.54 13.40 4.77
CA TRP A 206 -10.22 13.82 6.00
C TRP A 206 -9.86 15.27 6.35
N PRO A 207 -10.78 16.07 6.90
CA PRO A 207 -10.50 17.46 7.25
C PRO A 207 -9.29 17.60 8.19
N VAL A 208 -8.38 18.52 7.89
CA VAL A 208 -7.13 18.72 8.64
C VAL A 208 -7.39 19.01 10.12
N ALA A 209 -8.42 19.80 10.43
CA ALA A 209 -8.81 20.09 11.82
C ALA A 209 -9.16 18.81 12.61
N ARG A 210 -9.81 17.83 11.98
CA ARG A 210 -10.13 16.54 12.61
C ARG A 210 -8.86 15.69 12.81
N PHE A 211 -7.90 15.74 11.86
CA PHE A 211 -6.58 15.14 12.07
C PHE A 211 -5.87 15.75 13.28
N GLY A 212 -5.88 17.08 13.41
CA GLY A 212 -5.27 17.77 14.55
C GLY A 212 -5.86 17.30 15.88
N GLU A 213 -7.19 17.34 16.01
CA GLU A 213 -7.88 16.92 17.23
C GLU A 213 -7.60 15.45 17.58
N LEU A 214 -7.71 14.53 16.62
CA LEU A 214 -7.42 13.11 16.83
C LEU A 214 -5.96 12.89 17.23
N SER A 215 -5.03 13.52 16.52
CA SER A 215 -3.59 13.37 16.77
C SER A 215 -3.21 13.83 18.17
N ARG A 216 -3.80 14.92 18.65
CA ARG A 216 -3.63 15.41 20.03
C ARG A 216 -4.11 14.36 21.03
N ILE A 217 -5.32 13.83 20.86
CA ILE A 217 -5.88 12.81 21.77
C ILE A 217 -4.94 11.58 21.82
N VAL A 218 -4.49 11.11 20.65
CA VAL A 218 -3.58 9.96 20.56
C VAL A 218 -2.23 10.27 21.20
N ALA A 219 -1.66 11.46 20.97
CA ALA A 219 -0.39 11.87 21.55
C ALA A 219 -0.46 11.97 23.08
N GLU A 220 -1.54 12.53 23.63
CA GLU A 220 -1.80 12.56 25.06
C GLU A 220 -1.91 11.14 25.64
N PHE A 221 -2.68 10.27 25.00
CA PHE A 221 -2.87 8.88 25.45
C PHE A 221 -1.58 8.06 25.44
N THR A 222 -0.74 8.24 24.42
CA THR A 222 0.52 7.49 24.27
C THR A 222 1.73 8.19 24.90
N ASN A 223 1.58 9.39 25.43
CA ASN A 223 2.67 10.30 25.78
C ASN A 223 3.64 10.50 24.60
N GLY A 224 3.10 10.56 23.38
CA GLY A 224 3.85 10.55 22.13
C GLY A 224 4.12 11.92 21.56
N LEU A 225 4.99 11.96 20.55
CA LEU A 225 5.28 13.13 19.72
C LEU A 225 4.62 12.96 18.35
N ILE A 226 4.04 14.04 17.84
CA ILE A 226 3.38 14.02 16.53
C ILE A 226 4.41 14.32 15.45
N ILE A 227 4.55 13.40 14.50
CA ILE A 227 5.36 13.53 13.28
C ILE A 227 4.41 13.66 12.09
N VAL A 228 4.44 14.81 11.44
CA VAL A 228 3.62 15.03 10.24
C VAL A 228 4.41 14.61 9.01
N LEU A 229 3.83 13.69 8.24
CA LEU A 229 4.39 13.22 6.96
C LEU A 229 3.60 13.75 5.78
N GLY A 230 4.24 13.76 4.63
CA GLY A 230 3.67 14.10 3.34
C GLY A 230 4.75 14.22 2.27
N SER A 231 4.33 14.36 1.03
CA SER A 231 5.20 14.79 -0.06
C SER A 231 5.44 16.32 0.01
N VAL A 232 6.34 16.84 -0.82
CA VAL A 232 6.54 18.29 -0.97
C VAL A 232 5.21 19.00 -1.36
N THR A 233 4.36 18.33 -2.11
CA THR A 233 3.05 18.88 -2.50
C THR A 233 2.00 18.88 -1.37
N ASP A 234 2.23 18.11 -0.29
CA ASP A 234 1.36 18.06 0.88
C ASP A 234 1.75 19.09 1.95
N ARG A 235 2.84 19.84 1.79
CA ARG A 235 3.30 20.88 2.74
C ARG A 235 2.21 21.84 3.21
N PRO A 236 1.30 22.36 2.33
CA PRO A 236 0.22 23.23 2.80
C PRO A 236 -0.72 22.56 3.81
N LEU A 237 -0.99 21.24 3.64
CA LEU A 237 -1.79 20.47 4.59
C LEU A 237 -1.03 20.20 5.89
N ALA A 238 0.28 19.90 5.79
CA ALA A 238 1.15 19.69 6.94
C ALA A 238 1.26 20.95 7.79
N SER A 239 1.53 22.11 7.17
CA SER A 239 1.56 23.40 7.86
C SER A 239 0.24 23.71 8.57
N SER A 240 -0.89 23.57 7.88
CA SER A 240 -2.22 23.79 8.48
C SER A 240 -2.48 22.85 9.66
N LEU A 241 -1.99 21.62 9.63
CA LEU A 241 -2.08 20.68 10.73
C LEU A 241 -1.21 21.14 11.93
N CYS A 242 0.05 21.51 11.67
CA CYS A 242 0.94 22.04 12.71
C CYS A 242 0.38 23.31 13.38
N ASP A 243 -0.15 24.24 12.57
CA ASP A 243 -0.77 25.46 13.06
C ASP A 243 -1.97 25.15 13.98
N SER A 244 -2.79 24.16 13.61
CA SER A 244 -3.92 23.75 14.44
C SER A 244 -3.50 23.14 15.77
N LEU A 245 -2.34 22.49 15.83
CA LEU A 245 -1.78 21.87 17.04
C LEU A 245 -0.99 22.83 17.93
N ALA A 246 -0.41 23.89 17.35
CA ALA A 246 0.38 24.87 18.09
C ALA A 246 -0.41 25.60 19.20
N HIS A 247 -1.73 25.64 19.10
CA HIS A 247 -2.62 26.27 20.09
C HIS A 247 -2.85 25.42 21.35
N PHE A 248 -2.37 24.16 21.38
CA PHE A 248 -2.55 23.26 22.52
C PHE A 248 -1.27 23.13 23.35
N PRO A 249 -1.21 23.69 24.58
CA PRO A 249 -0.05 23.58 25.45
C PRO A 249 0.35 22.12 25.70
N GLY A 250 1.64 21.82 25.62
CA GLY A 250 2.17 20.47 25.87
C GLY A 250 2.12 19.53 24.66
N THR A 251 1.53 19.93 23.53
CA THR A 251 1.56 19.15 22.29
C THR A 251 2.84 19.43 21.52
N SER A 252 3.65 18.41 21.32
CA SER A 252 4.87 18.49 20.48
C SER A 252 4.59 17.94 19.10
N VAL A 253 4.81 18.75 18.07
CA VAL A 253 4.61 18.40 16.65
C VAL A 253 5.82 18.80 15.83
N THR A 254 6.23 17.94 14.91
CA THR A 254 7.33 18.19 13.96
C THR A 254 6.85 17.90 12.54
N ASP A 255 6.98 18.87 11.64
CA ASP A 255 6.71 18.70 10.21
C ASP A 255 7.94 18.13 9.49
N LEU A 256 7.83 16.89 9.03
CA LEU A 256 8.83 16.21 8.20
C LEU A 256 8.28 15.92 6.78
N SER A 257 7.31 16.72 6.31
CA SER A 257 6.79 16.60 4.95
C SER A 257 7.86 16.90 3.89
N GLY A 258 8.02 15.98 2.95
CA GLY A 258 9.04 16.05 1.89
C GLY A 258 10.46 15.74 2.36
N VAL A 259 10.66 15.24 3.58
CA VAL A 259 11.97 14.86 4.10
C VAL A 259 12.32 13.41 3.75
N PHE A 260 11.37 12.50 3.88
CA PHE A 260 11.59 11.07 3.70
C PHE A 260 11.11 10.55 2.35
N ASP A 261 11.88 9.64 1.76
CA ASP A 261 11.45 8.80 0.64
C ASP A 261 10.66 7.56 1.12
N LEU A 262 10.16 6.74 0.18
CA LEU A 262 9.33 5.57 0.53
C LEU A 262 10.05 4.53 1.40
N PRO A 263 11.31 4.13 1.13
CA PRO A 263 12.09 3.26 2.00
C PRO A 263 12.28 3.83 3.41
N GLN A 264 12.52 5.13 3.54
CA GLN A 264 12.68 5.80 4.83
C GLN A 264 11.35 5.90 5.59
N ILE A 265 10.22 6.13 4.89
CA ILE A 265 8.88 6.08 5.50
C ILE A 265 8.58 4.67 6.01
N ALA A 266 8.96 3.62 5.26
CA ALA A 266 8.81 2.25 5.74
C ALA A 266 9.66 1.99 6.98
N ALA A 267 10.92 2.46 7.00
CA ALA A 267 11.80 2.33 8.15
C ALA A 267 11.27 3.08 9.38
N LEU A 268 10.78 4.32 9.20
CA LEU A 268 10.15 5.10 10.27
C LEU A 268 8.92 4.37 10.84
N ALA A 269 8.07 3.83 9.98
CA ALA A 269 6.89 3.07 10.39
C ALA A 269 7.25 1.78 11.14
N ALA A 270 8.39 1.17 10.82
CA ALA A 270 8.88 -0.06 11.45
C ALA A 270 9.57 0.17 12.81
N LEU A 271 9.85 1.42 13.21
CA LEU A 271 10.51 1.69 14.49
C LEU A 271 9.66 1.16 15.66
N PRO A 272 10.26 0.45 16.64
CA PRO A 272 9.53 -0.07 17.80
C PRO A 272 8.78 1.02 18.60
N ARG A 273 9.28 2.28 18.56
CA ARG A 273 8.66 3.43 19.21
C ARG A 273 7.55 4.09 18.39
N THR A 274 7.27 3.64 17.17
CA THR A 274 6.11 4.08 16.40
C THR A 274 4.83 3.49 17.02
N ALA A 275 4.13 4.32 17.81
CA ALA A 275 2.93 3.91 18.52
C ALA A 275 1.74 3.74 17.58
N LEU A 276 1.54 4.71 16.66
CA LEU A 276 0.42 4.68 15.70
C LEU A 276 0.76 5.52 14.46
N TYR A 277 0.38 5.00 13.31
CA TYR A 277 0.26 5.77 12.07
C TYR A 277 -1.21 6.10 11.81
N ILE A 278 -1.52 7.37 11.52
CA ILE A 278 -2.87 7.87 11.20
C ILE A 278 -2.84 8.49 9.81
N GLY A 279 -3.70 8.03 8.91
CA GLY A 279 -3.77 8.59 7.56
C GLY A 279 -5.04 8.24 6.81
N ASN A 280 -5.21 8.86 5.64
CA ASN A 280 -6.29 8.55 4.71
C ASN A 280 -6.05 7.21 4.00
N ASP A 281 -7.07 6.68 3.30
CA ASP A 281 -6.94 5.59 2.34
C ASP A 281 -6.02 5.99 1.18
N ASN A 282 -4.73 5.64 1.31
CA ASN A 282 -3.68 5.92 0.32
C ASN A 282 -2.52 4.93 0.41
N GLY A 283 -1.62 4.97 -0.60
CA GLY A 283 -0.50 4.05 -0.71
C GLY A 283 0.49 4.12 0.47
N ILE A 284 0.67 5.28 1.10
CA ILE A 284 1.61 5.46 2.22
C ILE A 284 1.09 4.79 3.50
N ALA A 285 -0.22 4.85 3.74
CA ALA A 285 -0.82 4.15 4.87
C ALA A 285 -0.71 2.62 4.71
N HIS A 286 -0.84 2.10 3.48
CA HIS A 286 -0.57 0.69 3.20
C HIS A 286 0.90 0.33 3.39
N LEU A 287 1.82 1.22 2.98
CA LEU A 287 3.26 1.06 3.19
C LEU A 287 3.58 0.96 4.68
N ALA A 288 3.06 1.87 5.49
CA ALA A 288 3.26 1.86 6.94
C ALA A 288 2.73 0.57 7.59
N ALA A 289 1.55 0.11 7.19
CA ALA A 289 0.98 -1.14 7.67
C ALA A 289 1.82 -2.36 7.28
N ALA A 290 2.27 -2.43 6.02
CA ALA A 290 3.11 -3.50 5.50
C ALA A 290 4.51 -3.51 6.13
N ALA A 291 5.03 -2.34 6.51
CA ALA A 291 6.30 -2.18 7.22
C ALA A 291 6.26 -2.58 8.70
N GLY A 292 5.08 -2.69 9.31
CA GLY A 292 4.97 -3.16 10.68
C GLY A 292 4.26 -2.25 11.66
N ALA A 293 3.97 -1.01 11.30
CA ALA A 293 3.24 -0.09 12.16
C ALA A 293 1.83 -0.60 12.51
N LYS A 294 1.33 -0.18 13.67
CA LYS A 294 -0.11 -0.09 13.91
C LYS A 294 -0.66 1.09 13.09
N VAL A 295 -1.72 0.86 12.32
CA VAL A 295 -2.27 1.87 11.41
C VAL A 295 -3.74 2.08 11.66
N LEU A 296 -4.13 3.33 11.90
CA LEU A 296 -5.51 3.79 11.78
C LEU A 296 -5.70 4.42 10.41
N MET A 297 -6.51 3.80 9.57
CA MET A 297 -6.82 4.31 8.24
C MET A 297 -8.22 4.91 8.20
N ILE A 298 -8.30 6.17 7.78
CA ILE A 298 -9.57 6.90 7.65
C ILE A 298 -10.08 6.74 6.22
N PHE A 299 -11.29 6.20 6.10
CA PHE A 299 -11.98 6.02 4.84
C PHE A 299 -13.09 7.06 4.65
N GLY A 300 -13.12 7.66 3.49
CA GLY A 300 -14.20 8.51 2.99
C GLY A 300 -15.05 7.75 1.98
N PRO A 301 -15.03 8.18 0.69
CA PRO A 301 -15.88 7.61 -0.36
C PRO A 301 -15.39 6.25 -0.91
N SER A 302 -14.35 5.66 -0.36
CA SER A 302 -13.85 4.33 -0.77
C SER A 302 -14.32 3.22 0.17
N ASP A 303 -14.36 1.99 -0.36
CA ASP A 303 -14.86 0.82 0.36
C ASP A 303 -13.70 0.07 1.05
N PRO A 304 -13.66 0.04 2.39
CA PRO A 304 -12.62 -0.69 3.13
C PRO A 304 -12.67 -2.20 2.92
N HIS A 305 -13.81 -2.80 2.55
CA HIS A 305 -13.87 -4.22 2.20
C HIS A 305 -12.96 -4.56 1.01
N ARG A 306 -12.63 -3.58 0.18
CA ARG A 306 -11.71 -3.72 -0.96
C ARG A 306 -10.29 -3.25 -0.65
N TYR A 307 -10.16 -2.22 0.18
CA TYR A 307 -8.93 -1.45 0.26
C TYR A 307 -8.42 -1.24 1.70
N ALA A 308 -8.94 -1.93 2.71
CA ALA A 308 -8.35 -1.87 4.05
C ALA A 308 -6.89 -2.39 4.03
N PRO A 309 -6.05 -2.04 5.02
CA PRO A 309 -4.72 -2.63 5.13
C PRO A 309 -4.80 -4.17 5.22
N PHE A 310 -4.08 -4.88 4.34
CA PHE A 310 -4.08 -6.33 4.32
C PHE A 310 -3.00 -6.91 5.23
N VAL A 311 -3.20 -6.74 6.51
CA VAL A 311 -2.29 -7.18 7.59
C VAL A 311 -3.09 -7.90 8.67
N ALA A 312 -2.40 -8.52 9.64
CA ALA A 312 -3.08 -9.15 10.77
C ALA A 312 -3.95 -8.12 11.54
N ALA A 313 -5.13 -8.56 11.98
CA ALA A 313 -6.19 -7.68 12.51
C ALA A 313 -5.74 -6.77 13.68
N GLN A 314 -4.79 -7.23 14.51
CA GLN A 314 -4.24 -6.45 15.62
C GLN A 314 -3.31 -5.31 15.18
N ARG A 315 -3.01 -5.15 13.89
CA ARG A 315 -2.09 -4.15 13.35
C ARG A 315 -2.76 -3.04 12.58
N ALA A 316 -4.04 -3.17 12.25
CA ALA A 316 -4.76 -2.12 11.54
C ALA A 316 -6.19 -1.97 12.05
N ALA A 317 -6.65 -0.73 12.09
CA ALA A 317 -8.03 -0.37 12.30
C ALA A 317 -8.50 0.57 11.20
N VAL A 318 -9.79 0.51 10.91
CA VAL A 318 -10.46 1.34 9.90
C VAL A 318 -11.51 2.18 10.58
N ALA A 319 -11.46 3.49 10.35
CA ALA A 319 -12.54 4.40 10.70
C ALA A 319 -13.32 4.75 9.42
N TRP A 320 -14.56 4.33 9.35
CA TRP A 320 -15.40 4.47 8.18
C TRP A 320 -16.89 4.48 8.54
N ARG A 321 -17.66 5.31 7.86
CA ARG A 321 -19.11 5.20 7.83
C ARG A 321 -19.54 4.58 6.51
N PRO A 322 -20.39 3.55 6.52
CA PRO A 322 -20.92 2.96 5.29
C PRO A 322 -21.57 3.99 4.38
N VAL A 323 -21.04 4.10 3.17
CA VAL A 323 -21.59 4.95 2.11
C VAL A 323 -21.83 4.10 0.86
N SER A 324 -22.77 4.50 0.02
CA SER A 324 -22.98 3.83 -1.25
C SER A 324 -21.83 4.17 -2.20
N VAL A 325 -20.95 3.20 -2.41
CA VAL A 325 -19.81 3.32 -3.34
C VAL A 325 -19.95 2.31 -4.47
N PRO A 326 -19.49 2.62 -5.69
CA PRO A 326 -19.50 1.67 -6.78
C PRO A 326 -18.72 0.40 -6.43
N ALA A 327 -19.23 -0.79 -6.76
CA ALA A 327 -18.57 -2.06 -6.53
C ALA A 327 -17.17 -2.14 -7.17
N GLN A 328 -16.92 -1.36 -8.22
CA GLN A 328 -15.63 -1.24 -8.91
C GLN A 328 -14.66 -0.28 -8.21
N GLY A 329 -15.07 0.31 -7.09
CA GLY A 329 -14.32 1.36 -6.38
C GLY A 329 -14.50 2.74 -7.00
N VAL A 330 -13.99 3.76 -6.32
CA VAL A 330 -14.06 5.14 -6.77
C VAL A 330 -12.86 5.44 -7.66
N THR A 331 -13.12 5.95 -8.87
CA THR A 331 -12.07 6.40 -9.79
C THR A 331 -12.07 7.93 -9.85
N GLY A 332 -10.92 8.55 -10.12
CA GLY A 332 -10.79 10.02 -10.22
C GLY A 332 -11.57 10.68 -11.35
N ARG A 333 -12.32 9.88 -12.14
CA ARG A 333 -13.22 10.37 -13.22
C ARG A 333 -14.67 10.45 -12.77
N GLN A 334 -14.99 9.98 -11.57
CA GLN A 334 -16.35 10.03 -11.04
C GLN A 334 -16.46 11.22 -10.09
N GLU A 335 -17.47 12.06 -10.29
CA GLU A 335 -17.89 13.00 -9.27
C GLU A 335 -18.47 12.20 -8.11
N VAL A 336 -17.81 12.29 -6.97
CA VAL A 336 -18.26 11.64 -5.75
C VAL A 336 -18.96 12.70 -4.92
N GLY A 337 -20.27 12.63 -4.83
CA GLY A 337 -21.10 13.50 -3.99
C GLY A 337 -20.93 13.23 -2.50
N PHE A 338 -19.68 13.10 -2.04
CA PHE A 338 -19.31 12.80 -0.67
C PHE A 338 -19.00 14.08 0.10
N ASP A 339 -19.62 14.25 1.27
CA ASP A 339 -19.39 15.36 2.18
C ASP A 339 -18.91 14.85 3.54
N TRP A 340 -17.75 15.31 3.98
CA TRP A 340 -17.15 14.88 5.23
C TRP A 340 -17.95 15.23 6.48
N VAL A 341 -18.77 16.29 6.44
CA VAL A 341 -19.62 16.69 7.57
C VAL A 341 -20.81 15.74 7.70
N ARG A 342 -21.45 15.43 6.58
CA ARG A 342 -22.64 14.58 6.54
C ARG A 342 -22.29 13.08 6.56
N ASP A 343 -21.35 12.68 5.72
CA ASP A 343 -21.10 11.26 5.37
C ASP A 343 -19.85 10.70 6.04
N GLY A 344 -18.96 11.56 6.51
CA GLY A 344 -17.66 11.16 7.02
C GLY A 344 -17.62 10.85 8.51
N VAL A 345 -16.60 10.11 8.93
CA VAL A 345 -16.33 9.77 10.35
C VAL A 345 -16.03 11.03 11.17
N SER A 346 -16.55 11.06 12.38
CA SER A 346 -16.19 12.02 13.41
C SER A 346 -14.86 11.67 14.09
N VAL A 347 -14.29 12.61 14.82
CA VAL A 347 -13.09 12.37 15.65
C VAL A 347 -13.34 11.30 16.71
N ALA A 348 -14.52 11.34 17.37
CA ALA A 348 -14.87 10.36 18.38
C ALA A 348 -14.93 8.92 17.85
N GLU A 349 -15.51 8.72 16.65
CA GLU A 349 -15.53 7.39 15.99
C GLU A 349 -14.13 6.93 15.62
N ALA A 350 -13.30 7.83 15.10
CA ALA A 350 -11.90 7.52 14.76
C ALA A 350 -11.08 7.20 16.02
N TRP A 351 -11.28 7.94 17.12
CA TRP A 351 -10.65 7.67 18.39
C TRP A 351 -11.00 6.29 18.94
N GLN A 352 -12.27 5.89 18.92
CA GLN A 352 -12.69 4.56 19.36
C GLN A 352 -11.94 3.42 18.64
N GLN A 353 -11.63 3.61 17.36
CA GLN A 353 -10.85 2.62 16.60
C GLN A 353 -9.36 2.67 16.98
N ALA A 354 -8.81 3.87 17.18
CA ALA A 354 -7.43 4.06 17.63
C ALA A 354 -7.20 3.45 19.01
N GLU A 355 -8.09 3.72 19.96
CA GLU A 355 -8.02 3.24 21.35
C GLU A 355 -8.04 1.70 21.40
N LYS A 356 -8.94 1.05 20.66
CA LYS A 356 -8.98 -0.42 20.55
C LYS A 356 -7.66 -0.98 19.99
N LEU A 357 -7.12 -0.35 18.96
CA LEU A 357 -5.86 -0.78 18.32
C LEU A 357 -4.66 -0.59 19.25
N LEU A 358 -4.66 0.45 20.06
CA LEU A 358 -3.60 0.72 21.04
C LEU A 358 -3.70 -0.19 22.28
N GLY A 359 -4.84 -0.87 22.49
CA GLY A 359 -5.04 -1.77 23.63
C GLY A 359 -5.45 -1.01 24.90
N GLY A 360 -6.54 -0.26 24.83
CA GLY A 360 -7.15 0.68 25.77
C GLY A 360 -6.76 0.66 27.26
N GLU A 361 -6.62 -0.50 27.87
CA GLU A 361 -6.24 -0.60 29.29
C GLU A 361 -4.72 -0.69 29.53
N ALA A 362 -3.92 -1.08 28.53
CA ALA A 362 -2.49 -1.34 28.70
C ALA A 362 -1.65 -0.05 28.75
N TYR A 363 -2.09 1.02 28.09
CA TYR A 363 -1.42 2.33 28.10
C TYR A 363 -1.83 3.21 29.26
N ALA A 364 -3.02 3.05 29.83
CA ALA A 364 -3.51 3.87 30.96
C ALA A 364 -2.81 3.57 32.30
N LYS A 365 -1.94 2.54 32.36
CA LYS A 365 -1.25 2.10 33.59
C LYS A 365 0.28 2.36 33.60
N LYS A 366 0.80 3.09 32.63
CA LYS A 366 2.20 3.56 32.62
C LYS A 366 2.28 5.08 32.78
#